data_950b9ff0fcbb0aed31b00b7eff31b56f
#
_entry.id   950b9ff0fcbb0aed31b00b7eff31b56f
#
_cell.length_a   1.000
_cell.length_b   1.000
_cell.length_c   1.000
_cell.angle_alpha   90.00
_cell.angle_beta   90.00
_cell.angle_gamma   90.00
#
_symmetry.space_group_name_H-M   'P 1'
#
loop_
_entity.id
_entity.type
_entity.pdbx_description
1 polymer ?
#
loop_
_entity_poly.entity_id
_entity_poly.type
_entity_poly.pdbx_seq_one_letter_code
_entity_poly.pdbx_strand_id
1 'polypeptide(L)'
;MINFLKGVAGGIGNIVPGLSGSALLVILGIYDKCIDAISNLFKDFKNSFKFLFPIGCGILFGTFVFANIIEVSLNNFSLATSIIFVGFMIGTLPSLFKQAYKEKFKKRFLIPLVISFLLGVSLLFYKNNFSFEINDFNYLTLIGVGFLIAISTIIPGISSTVLLTMIGMYDVYIGAINTFNIEILFFIAIGVFIGFLILSKIISYLLNRYYSYTFYAIIGFVISTIPALLTEPLILNSELFIGIILSIIACFITVLFSKNCD
;
A
#
# COMPACT_ATOMS: atom_id res chain seq x y z
N MET A 1 21.44 1.21 -12.41
CA MET A 1 21.46 2.08 -11.22
C MET A 1 20.14 2.85 -11.05
N ILE A 2 19.65 3.57 -12.04
CA ILE A 2 18.38 4.35 -11.95
C ILE A 2 17.16 3.49 -11.58
N ASN A 3 16.97 2.32 -12.22
CA ASN A 3 15.85 1.42 -11.91
C ASN A 3 15.90 0.86 -10.48
N PHE A 4 17.09 0.61 -9.94
CA PHE A 4 17.26 0.22 -8.54
C PHE A 4 16.79 1.34 -7.59
N LEU A 5 17.23 2.60 -7.81
CA LEU A 5 16.80 3.74 -6.98
C LEU A 5 15.29 3.98 -7.05
N LYS A 6 14.69 3.81 -8.24
CA LYS A 6 13.23 3.85 -8.40
C LYS A 6 12.55 2.71 -7.63
N GLY A 7 13.16 1.53 -7.61
CA GLY A 7 12.72 0.42 -6.78
C GLY A 7 12.78 0.73 -5.28
N VAL A 8 13.87 1.36 -4.80
CA VAL A 8 14.00 1.78 -3.40
C VAL A 8 12.85 2.69 -2.99
N ALA A 9 12.52 3.70 -3.81
CA ALA A 9 11.38 4.57 -3.55
C ALA A 9 10.06 3.78 -3.49
N GLY A 10 9.85 2.81 -4.39
CA GLY A 10 8.70 1.90 -4.34
C GLY A 10 8.65 1.09 -3.04
N GLY A 11 9.79 0.59 -2.57
CA GLY A 11 9.92 -0.14 -1.31
C GLY A 11 9.55 0.70 -0.08
N ILE A 12 10.01 1.95 -0.04
CA ILE A 12 9.62 2.93 1.00
C ILE A 12 8.09 3.10 1.00
N GLY A 13 7.49 3.30 -0.18
CA GLY A 13 6.05 3.45 -0.31
C GLY A 13 5.23 2.22 0.10
N ASN A 14 5.84 1.03 0.12
CA ASN A 14 5.18 -0.18 0.60
C ASN A 14 5.15 -0.30 2.13
N ILE A 15 6.06 0.35 2.82
CA ILE A 15 6.17 0.30 4.29
C ILE A 15 5.46 1.47 4.95
N VAL A 16 5.52 2.66 4.35
CA VAL A 16 4.88 3.86 4.91
C VAL A 16 3.38 3.84 4.64
N PRO A 17 2.53 3.72 5.66
CA PRO A 17 1.08 3.82 5.48
C PRO A 17 0.70 5.13 4.81
N GLY A 18 -0.21 5.05 3.85
CA GLY A 18 -0.63 6.24 3.09
C GLY A 18 0.25 6.59 1.89
N LEU A 19 1.46 6.06 1.80
CA LEU A 19 2.21 6.05 0.55
C LEU A 19 2.00 4.70 -0.13
N SER A 20 1.61 4.71 -1.38
CA SER A 20 1.52 3.50 -2.19
C SER A 20 2.81 3.34 -2.99
N GLY A 21 3.49 2.20 -2.85
CA GLY A 21 4.68 1.89 -3.64
C GLY A 21 4.39 1.96 -5.14
N SER A 22 3.23 1.47 -5.58
CA SER A 22 2.79 1.58 -6.98
C SER A 22 2.56 3.03 -7.41
N ALA A 23 1.98 3.88 -6.55
CA ALA A 23 1.82 5.30 -6.86
C ALA A 23 3.19 5.98 -7.04
N LEU A 24 4.19 5.66 -6.21
CA LEU A 24 5.55 6.17 -6.40
C LEU A 24 6.17 5.66 -7.70
N LEU A 25 5.94 4.41 -8.11
CA LEU A 25 6.41 3.90 -9.41
C LEU A 25 5.70 4.58 -10.59
N VAL A 26 4.42 4.97 -10.43
CA VAL A 26 3.69 5.80 -11.41
C VAL A 26 4.36 7.15 -11.54
N ILE A 27 4.62 7.85 -10.42
CA ILE A 27 5.32 9.15 -10.38
C ILE A 27 6.69 9.07 -11.06
N LEU A 28 7.40 7.97 -10.82
CA LEU A 28 8.73 7.76 -11.40
C LEU A 28 8.69 7.27 -12.86
N GLY A 29 7.50 7.14 -13.46
CA GLY A 29 7.29 6.81 -14.87
C GLY A 29 7.71 5.41 -15.26
N ILE A 30 7.69 4.44 -14.33
CA ILE A 30 8.06 3.05 -14.61
C ILE A 30 6.95 2.04 -14.32
N TYR A 31 5.83 2.48 -13.75
CA TYR A 31 4.74 1.58 -13.34
C TYR A 31 4.19 0.75 -14.51
N ASP A 32 3.80 1.40 -15.62
CA ASP A 32 3.24 0.72 -16.80
C ASP A 32 4.23 -0.30 -17.35
N LYS A 33 5.52 0.06 -17.42
CA LYS A 33 6.58 -0.86 -17.87
C LYS A 33 6.76 -2.04 -16.91
N CYS A 34 6.57 -1.83 -15.61
CA CYS A 34 6.61 -2.92 -14.63
C CYS A 34 5.43 -3.88 -14.84
N ILE A 35 4.22 -3.36 -15.01
CA ILE A 35 3.03 -4.18 -15.27
C ILE A 35 3.16 -4.96 -16.58
N ASP A 36 3.62 -4.30 -17.66
CA ASP A 36 3.88 -4.95 -18.94
C ASP A 36 4.94 -6.05 -18.83
N ALA A 37 6.05 -5.79 -18.15
CA ALA A 37 7.10 -6.75 -17.94
C ALA A 37 6.65 -7.96 -17.10
N ILE A 38 5.81 -7.74 -16.07
CA ILE A 38 5.21 -8.81 -15.25
C ILE A 38 4.24 -9.63 -16.10
N SER A 39 3.36 -8.98 -16.87
CA SER A 39 2.36 -9.67 -17.69
C SER A 39 2.98 -10.51 -18.81
N ASN A 40 4.13 -10.07 -19.33
CA ASN A 40 4.88 -10.74 -20.39
C ASN A 40 6.06 -11.58 -19.86
N LEU A 41 6.16 -11.80 -18.55
CA LEU A 41 7.30 -12.49 -17.92
C LEU A 41 7.59 -13.85 -18.57
N PHE A 42 6.55 -14.62 -18.89
CA PHE A 42 6.70 -15.95 -19.53
C PHE A 42 6.87 -15.91 -21.05
N LYS A 43 6.57 -14.76 -21.71
CA LYS A 43 6.73 -14.62 -23.16
C LYS A 43 8.10 -14.08 -23.54
N ASP A 44 8.64 -13.15 -22.75
CA ASP A 44 9.95 -12.53 -22.94
C ASP A 44 10.70 -12.44 -21.61
N PHE A 45 11.06 -13.61 -21.08
CA PHE A 45 11.67 -13.76 -19.76
C PHE A 45 12.96 -12.93 -19.62
N LYS A 46 13.85 -12.99 -20.62
CA LYS A 46 15.17 -12.34 -20.53
C LYS A 46 15.08 -10.82 -20.38
N ASN A 47 14.27 -10.16 -21.20
CA ASN A 47 14.14 -8.71 -21.17
C ASN A 47 13.31 -8.26 -19.96
N SER A 48 12.21 -8.95 -19.64
CA SER A 48 11.38 -8.70 -18.46
C SER A 48 12.19 -8.85 -17.17
N PHE A 49 12.95 -9.93 -17.03
CA PHE A 49 13.79 -10.15 -15.85
C PHE A 49 14.89 -9.10 -15.72
N LYS A 50 15.60 -8.77 -16.79
CA LYS A 50 16.65 -7.74 -16.80
C LYS A 50 16.12 -6.36 -16.37
N PHE A 51 14.86 -6.07 -16.71
CA PHE A 51 14.21 -4.83 -16.31
C PHE A 51 13.71 -4.86 -14.86
N LEU A 52 13.01 -5.94 -14.46
CA LEU A 52 12.37 -6.07 -13.16
C LEU A 52 13.36 -6.38 -12.03
N PHE A 53 14.43 -7.12 -12.30
CA PHE A 53 15.40 -7.54 -11.27
C PHE A 53 16.01 -6.37 -10.46
N PRO A 54 16.57 -5.31 -11.10
CA PRO A 54 17.11 -4.18 -10.32
C PRO A 54 16.01 -3.41 -9.57
N ILE A 55 14.77 -3.37 -10.09
CA ILE A 55 13.64 -2.74 -9.41
C ILE A 55 13.26 -3.56 -8.18
N GLY A 56 13.14 -4.89 -8.33
CA GLY A 56 12.83 -5.80 -7.24
C GLY A 56 13.87 -5.75 -6.11
N CYS A 57 15.16 -5.79 -6.45
CA CYS A 57 16.24 -5.62 -5.47
C CYS A 57 16.15 -4.25 -4.76
N GLY A 58 15.80 -3.19 -5.48
CA GLY A 58 15.59 -1.87 -4.90
C GLY A 58 14.40 -1.85 -3.94
N ILE A 59 13.28 -2.45 -4.32
CA ILE A 59 12.09 -2.56 -3.45
C ILE A 59 12.45 -3.28 -2.16
N LEU A 60 13.09 -4.45 -2.24
CA LEU A 60 13.50 -5.21 -1.05
C LEU A 60 14.43 -4.41 -0.14
N PHE A 61 15.43 -3.74 -0.71
CA PHE A 61 16.36 -2.91 0.04
C PHE A 61 15.65 -1.74 0.73
N GLY A 62 14.80 -1.00 -0.01
CA GLY A 62 14.03 0.13 0.54
C GLY A 62 13.07 -0.32 1.64
N THR A 63 12.35 -1.41 1.42
CA THR A 63 11.45 -2.01 2.41
C THR A 63 12.21 -2.37 3.70
N PHE A 64 13.34 -3.07 3.58
CA PHE A 64 14.13 -3.51 4.72
C PHE A 64 14.70 -2.33 5.55
N VAL A 65 15.30 -1.35 4.88
CA VAL A 65 15.91 -0.19 5.57
C VAL A 65 14.83 0.64 6.28
N PHE A 66 13.69 0.87 5.63
CA PHE A 66 12.63 1.69 6.20
C PHE A 66 11.75 0.97 7.22
N ALA A 67 11.67 -0.37 7.18
CA ALA A 67 10.94 -1.14 8.19
C ALA A 67 11.45 -0.85 9.60
N ASN A 68 12.77 -0.86 9.78
CA ASN A 68 13.40 -0.53 11.07
C ASN A 68 13.09 0.90 11.53
N ILE A 69 13.14 1.88 10.62
CA ILE A 69 12.84 3.28 10.94
C ILE A 69 11.38 3.42 11.41
N ILE A 70 10.46 2.78 10.72
CA ILE A 70 9.03 2.82 11.07
C ILE A 70 8.77 2.12 12.41
N GLU A 71 9.37 0.95 12.64
CA GLU A 71 9.23 0.23 13.92
C GLU A 71 9.71 1.07 15.10
N VAL A 72 10.90 1.67 15.01
CA VAL A 72 11.43 2.57 16.05
C VAL A 72 10.52 3.79 16.24
N SER A 73 9.96 4.34 15.16
CA SER A 73 9.05 5.48 15.23
C SER A 73 7.73 5.13 15.90
N LEU A 74 7.14 3.97 15.57
CA LEU A 74 5.90 3.50 16.20
C LEU A 74 6.10 3.15 17.68
N ASN A 75 7.23 2.55 18.04
CA ASN A 75 7.51 2.18 19.44
C ASN A 75 7.75 3.40 20.33
N ASN A 76 8.36 4.47 19.82
CA ASN A 76 8.72 5.64 20.62
C ASN A 76 7.72 6.81 20.50
N PHE A 77 7.03 6.93 19.35
CA PHE A 77 6.16 8.04 18.99
C PHE A 77 4.93 7.55 18.23
N SER A 78 4.17 6.62 18.82
CA SER A 78 3.05 5.92 18.16
C SER A 78 1.99 6.89 17.64
N LEU A 79 1.55 7.84 18.48
CA LEU A 79 0.50 8.79 18.13
C LEU A 79 0.94 9.74 17.00
N ALA A 80 2.14 10.35 17.11
CA ALA A 80 2.66 11.24 16.08
C ALA A 80 2.84 10.52 14.75
N THR A 81 3.41 9.32 14.78
CA THR A 81 3.64 8.50 13.58
C THR A 81 2.33 8.14 12.89
N SER A 82 1.31 7.73 13.65
CA SER A 82 -0.03 7.41 13.13
C SER A 82 -0.68 8.63 12.46
N ILE A 83 -0.57 9.82 13.07
CA ILE A 83 -1.11 11.07 12.51
C ILE A 83 -0.35 11.47 11.23
N ILE A 84 0.97 11.29 11.18
CA ILE A 84 1.76 11.53 9.96
C ILE A 84 1.26 10.61 8.83
N PHE A 85 0.99 9.35 9.11
CA PHE A 85 0.46 8.42 8.13
C PHE A 85 -0.91 8.84 7.59
N VAL A 86 -1.80 9.35 8.45
CA VAL A 86 -3.07 9.96 8.02
C VAL A 86 -2.81 11.13 7.05
N GLY A 87 -1.81 11.98 7.34
CA GLY A 87 -1.40 13.07 6.44
C GLY A 87 -0.99 12.58 5.05
N PHE A 88 -0.17 11.54 4.97
CA PHE A 88 0.20 10.90 3.70
C PHE A 88 -1.05 10.39 2.95
N MET A 89 -1.97 9.71 3.64
CA MET A 89 -3.19 9.20 3.02
C MET A 89 -4.10 10.30 2.48
N ILE A 90 -4.35 11.34 3.25
CA ILE A 90 -5.15 12.48 2.81
C ILE A 90 -4.50 13.13 1.58
N GLY A 91 -3.17 13.25 1.57
CA GLY A 91 -2.41 13.81 0.45
C GLY A 91 -2.49 13.00 -0.84
N THR A 92 -2.81 11.69 -0.79
CA THR A 92 -2.99 10.86 -2.00
C THR A 92 -4.37 11.03 -2.63
N LEU A 93 -5.41 11.42 -1.87
CA LEU A 93 -6.79 11.52 -2.35
C LEU A 93 -6.96 12.41 -3.59
N PRO A 94 -6.37 13.64 -3.65
CA PRO A 94 -6.50 14.48 -4.84
C PRO A 94 -6.03 13.81 -6.14
N SER A 95 -4.94 13.03 -6.07
CA SER A 95 -4.42 12.28 -7.21
C SER A 95 -5.38 11.18 -7.65
N LEU A 96 -5.94 10.43 -6.70
CA LEU A 96 -6.91 9.37 -6.98
C LEU A 96 -8.18 9.95 -7.60
N PHE A 97 -8.69 11.08 -7.09
CA PHE A 97 -9.84 11.77 -7.69
C PHE A 97 -9.53 12.25 -9.10
N LYS A 98 -8.34 12.81 -9.36
CA LYS A 98 -7.92 13.24 -10.70
C LYS A 98 -7.92 12.07 -11.68
N GLN A 99 -7.40 10.91 -11.28
CA GLN A 99 -7.42 9.70 -12.10
C GLN A 99 -8.86 9.20 -12.31
N ALA A 100 -9.72 9.22 -11.28
CA ALA A 100 -11.12 8.84 -11.41
C ALA A 100 -11.89 9.72 -12.41
N TYR A 101 -11.47 10.98 -12.60
CA TYR A 101 -12.13 11.98 -13.42
C TYR A 101 -11.82 11.88 -14.93
N LYS A 102 -11.18 10.79 -15.40
CA LYS A 102 -11.00 10.57 -16.87
C LYS A 102 -12.33 10.60 -17.64
N GLU A 103 -13.41 10.15 -16.99
CA GLU A 103 -14.78 10.33 -17.49
C GLU A 103 -15.49 11.42 -16.69
N LYS A 104 -16.40 12.18 -17.33
CA LYS A 104 -17.28 13.12 -16.63
C LYS A 104 -18.01 12.40 -15.50
N PHE A 105 -18.10 13.03 -14.33
CA PHE A 105 -18.77 12.49 -13.15
C PHE A 105 -20.17 11.98 -13.47
N LYS A 106 -20.46 10.75 -13.11
CA LYS A 106 -21.79 10.13 -13.18
C LYS A 106 -22.19 9.66 -11.77
N LYS A 107 -23.43 9.92 -11.34
CA LYS A 107 -23.94 9.47 -10.04
C LYS A 107 -23.72 7.95 -9.79
N ARG A 108 -23.69 7.16 -10.87
CA ARG A 108 -23.42 5.70 -10.79
C ARG A 108 -22.03 5.36 -10.23
N PHE A 109 -21.06 6.26 -10.30
CA PHE A 109 -19.71 6.04 -9.74
C PHE A 109 -19.72 6.08 -8.21
N LEU A 110 -20.74 6.66 -7.57
CA LEU A 110 -20.89 6.64 -6.11
C LEU A 110 -21.20 5.24 -5.58
N ILE A 111 -21.79 4.35 -6.39
CA ILE A 111 -22.15 2.99 -5.97
C ILE A 111 -20.88 2.20 -5.55
N PRO A 112 -19.84 2.02 -6.42
CA PRO A 112 -18.63 1.32 -6.03
C PRO A 112 -17.87 2.03 -4.89
N LEU A 113 -17.91 3.37 -4.82
CA LEU A 113 -17.32 4.12 -3.73
C LEU A 113 -17.97 3.75 -2.38
N VAL A 114 -19.31 3.78 -2.32
CA VAL A 114 -20.03 3.46 -1.08
C VAL A 114 -19.85 1.99 -0.70
N ILE A 115 -19.93 1.07 -1.67
CA ILE A 115 -19.75 -0.36 -1.41
C ILE A 115 -18.36 -0.64 -0.85
N SER A 116 -17.30 -0.11 -1.48
CA SER A 116 -15.93 -0.32 -1.02
C SER A 116 -15.64 0.37 0.31
N PHE A 117 -16.23 1.55 0.55
CA PHE A 117 -16.16 2.22 1.86
C PHE A 117 -16.79 1.35 2.95
N LEU A 118 -17.98 0.82 2.74
CA LEU A 118 -18.68 -0.05 3.70
C LEU A 118 -17.89 -1.35 3.93
N LEU A 119 -17.32 -1.94 2.88
CA LEU A 119 -16.45 -3.10 3.00
C LEU A 119 -15.22 -2.80 3.85
N GLY A 120 -14.54 -1.66 3.60
CA GLY A 120 -13.39 -1.26 4.39
C GLY A 120 -13.74 -1.01 5.86
N VAL A 121 -14.86 -0.33 6.14
CA VAL A 121 -15.35 -0.12 7.51
C VAL A 121 -15.71 -1.45 8.19
N SER A 122 -16.31 -2.39 7.48
CA SER A 122 -16.64 -3.73 8.05
C SER A 122 -15.39 -4.50 8.47
N LEU A 123 -14.28 -4.37 7.73
CA LEU A 123 -13.00 -4.98 8.09
C LEU A 123 -12.43 -4.39 9.40
N LEU A 124 -12.63 -3.09 9.64
CA LEU A 124 -12.21 -2.47 10.92
C LEU A 124 -12.96 -3.04 12.11
N PHE A 125 -14.27 -3.25 11.99
CA PHE A 125 -15.06 -3.89 13.04
C PHE A 125 -14.63 -5.35 13.27
N TYR A 126 -14.24 -6.05 12.20
CA TYR A 126 -13.76 -7.42 12.29
C TYR A 126 -12.44 -7.52 13.07
N LYS A 127 -11.49 -6.59 12.84
CA LYS A 127 -10.20 -6.53 13.56
C LYS A 127 -10.39 -6.51 15.08
N ASN A 128 -11.36 -5.77 15.59
CA ASN A 128 -11.59 -5.61 17.03
C ASN A 128 -12.06 -6.90 17.72
N ASN A 129 -12.49 -7.91 16.94
CA ASN A 129 -13.01 -9.19 17.46
C ASN A 129 -12.04 -10.36 17.25
N PHE A 130 -10.95 -10.17 16.50
CA PHE A 130 -9.96 -11.20 16.21
C PHE A 130 -8.55 -10.67 16.51
N SER A 131 -8.02 -11.05 17.68
CA SER A 131 -6.59 -10.93 17.98
C SER A 131 -5.88 -12.17 17.42
N PHE A 132 -5.09 -11.99 16.38
CA PHE A 132 -4.19 -13.07 15.95
C PHE A 132 -2.97 -13.07 16.86
N GLU A 133 -2.86 -14.06 17.76
CA GLU A 133 -1.63 -14.28 18.50
C GLU A 133 -0.55 -14.89 17.60
N ILE A 134 0.70 -14.45 17.79
CA ILE A 134 1.84 -14.78 16.93
C ILE A 134 2.12 -16.29 16.83
N ASN A 135 1.62 -17.09 17.79
CA ASN A 135 1.89 -18.52 17.89
C ASN A 135 0.97 -19.44 17.05
N ASP A 136 -0.10 -18.91 16.47
CA ASP A 136 -1.12 -19.70 15.74
C ASP A 136 -1.16 -19.46 14.23
N PHE A 137 -0.03 -19.03 13.61
CA PHE A 137 -0.02 -18.80 12.15
C PHE A 137 -0.05 -20.10 11.36
N ASN A 138 -1.18 -20.35 10.75
CA ASN A 138 -1.25 -21.32 9.67
C ASN A 138 -0.53 -20.74 8.42
N TYR A 139 0.25 -21.54 7.73
CA TYR A 139 0.92 -21.17 6.46
C TYR A 139 -0.03 -20.56 5.44
N LEU A 140 -1.29 -21.01 5.42
CA LEU A 140 -2.34 -20.46 4.56
C LEU A 140 -2.64 -19.00 4.87
N THR A 141 -2.62 -18.61 6.14
CA THR A 141 -2.80 -17.21 6.58
C THR A 141 -1.66 -16.34 6.06
N LEU A 142 -0.41 -16.82 6.15
CA LEU A 142 0.77 -16.10 5.64
C LEU A 142 0.73 -15.94 4.11
N ILE A 143 0.26 -16.96 3.38
CA ILE A 143 0.02 -16.85 1.94
C ILE A 143 -1.07 -15.80 1.66
N GLY A 144 -2.14 -15.77 2.45
CA GLY A 144 -3.19 -14.74 2.37
C GLY A 144 -2.65 -13.32 2.60
N VAL A 145 -1.76 -13.14 3.58
CA VAL A 145 -1.03 -11.88 3.82
C VAL A 145 -0.24 -11.45 2.59
N GLY A 146 0.51 -12.37 1.98
CA GLY A 146 1.23 -12.10 0.75
C GLY A 146 0.31 -11.71 -0.42
N PHE A 147 -0.85 -12.35 -0.53
CA PHE A 147 -1.85 -12.02 -1.54
C PHE A 147 -2.41 -10.60 -1.35
N LEU A 148 -2.66 -10.17 -0.10
CA LEU A 148 -3.06 -8.80 0.22
C LEU A 148 -1.97 -7.77 -0.12
N ILE A 149 -0.70 -8.10 0.12
CA ILE A 149 0.43 -7.27 -0.30
C ILE A 149 0.46 -7.13 -1.83
N ALA A 150 0.17 -8.20 -2.58
CA ALA A 150 0.08 -8.13 -4.04
C ALA A 150 -1.08 -7.23 -4.50
N ILE A 151 -2.26 -7.30 -3.86
CA ILE A 151 -3.39 -6.40 -4.15
C ILE A 151 -2.95 -4.94 -4.04
N SER A 152 -2.36 -4.58 -2.91
CA SER A 152 -1.93 -3.20 -2.63
C SER A 152 -0.83 -2.71 -3.55
N THR A 153 0.05 -3.60 -3.99
CA THR A 153 1.14 -3.26 -4.90
C THR A 153 0.65 -3.04 -6.33
N ILE A 154 -0.38 -3.78 -6.75
CA ILE A 154 -0.95 -3.66 -8.10
C ILE A 154 -1.94 -2.50 -8.18
N ILE A 155 -2.71 -2.23 -7.15
CA ILE A 155 -3.73 -1.17 -7.16
C ILE A 155 -3.12 0.13 -6.65
N PRO A 156 -2.97 1.17 -7.50
CA PRO A 156 -2.45 2.46 -7.06
C PRO A 156 -3.33 3.07 -5.97
N GLY A 157 -2.70 3.60 -4.90
CA GLY A 157 -3.42 4.28 -3.83
C GLY A 157 -3.85 3.38 -2.67
N ILE A 158 -3.75 2.06 -2.78
CA ILE A 158 -3.94 1.14 -1.65
C ILE A 158 -2.57 0.84 -1.03
N SER A 159 -2.44 1.04 0.28
CA SER A 159 -1.21 0.73 1.02
C SER A 159 -1.29 -0.68 1.62
N SER A 160 -0.25 -1.50 1.39
CA SER A 160 -0.11 -2.82 2.02
C SER A 160 -0.12 -2.73 3.53
N THR A 161 0.56 -1.73 4.07
CA THR A 161 0.64 -1.47 5.51
C THR A 161 -0.75 -1.29 6.12
N VAL A 162 -1.59 -0.47 5.47
CA VAL A 162 -2.95 -0.23 5.93
C VAL A 162 -3.79 -1.50 5.88
N LEU A 163 -3.72 -2.26 4.79
CA LEU A 163 -4.42 -3.55 4.67
C LEU A 163 -4.00 -4.50 5.79
N LEU A 164 -2.70 -4.64 6.04
CA LEU A 164 -2.17 -5.52 7.07
C LEU A 164 -2.55 -5.04 8.48
N THR A 165 -2.57 -3.73 8.71
CA THR A 165 -3.05 -3.15 9.98
C THR A 165 -4.53 -3.48 10.20
N MET A 166 -5.36 -3.39 9.16
CA MET A 166 -6.80 -3.70 9.25
C MET A 166 -7.07 -5.15 9.65
N ILE A 167 -6.22 -6.09 9.23
CA ILE A 167 -6.35 -7.51 9.59
C ILE A 167 -5.49 -7.91 10.79
N GLY A 168 -4.79 -6.96 11.44
CA GLY A 168 -3.94 -7.22 12.61
C GLY A 168 -2.62 -7.93 12.30
N MET A 169 -2.17 -7.98 11.04
CA MET A 169 -0.97 -8.72 10.61
C MET A 169 0.24 -7.82 10.33
N TYR A 170 0.13 -6.52 10.57
CA TYR A 170 1.20 -5.57 10.28
C TYR A 170 2.45 -5.82 11.13
N ASP A 171 2.29 -5.96 12.44
CA ASP A 171 3.40 -6.16 13.37
C ASP A 171 4.15 -7.46 13.09
N VAL A 172 3.41 -8.51 12.71
CA VAL A 172 3.99 -9.80 12.28
C VAL A 172 4.83 -9.64 11.03
N TYR A 173 4.32 -8.92 10.05
CA TYR A 173 5.02 -8.67 8.78
C TYR A 173 6.31 -7.86 9.01
N ILE A 174 6.23 -6.77 9.77
CA ILE A 174 7.40 -5.92 10.07
C ILE A 174 8.40 -6.68 10.94
N GLY A 175 7.94 -7.39 11.97
CA GLY A 175 8.79 -8.22 12.83
C GLY A 175 9.51 -9.31 12.03
N ALA A 176 8.84 -9.97 11.09
CA ALA A 176 9.46 -10.98 10.23
C ALA A 176 10.54 -10.38 9.32
N ILE A 177 10.35 -9.16 8.81
CA ILE A 177 11.38 -8.44 8.03
C ILE A 177 12.58 -8.12 8.91
N ASN A 178 12.38 -7.54 10.09
CA ASN A 178 13.45 -7.08 10.96
C ASN A 178 14.28 -8.22 11.54
N THR A 179 13.63 -9.33 11.89
CA THR A 179 14.31 -10.54 12.44
C THR A 179 14.82 -11.49 11.35
N PHE A 180 14.59 -11.17 10.05
CA PHE A 180 14.89 -12.08 8.94
C PHE A 180 14.28 -13.47 9.13
N ASN A 181 13.03 -13.55 9.61
CA ASN A 181 12.35 -14.82 9.74
C ASN A 181 12.02 -15.40 8.36
N ILE A 182 12.95 -16.24 7.86
CA ILE A 182 12.88 -16.79 6.49
C ILE A 182 11.62 -17.63 6.30
N GLU A 183 11.16 -18.34 7.32
CA GLU A 183 9.97 -19.19 7.24
C GLU A 183 8.72 -18.34 6.95
N ILE A 184 8.46 -17.32 7.76
CA ILE A 184 7.33 -16.42 7.58
C ILE A 184 7.42 -15.70 6.22
N LEU A 185 8.59 -15.13 5.91
CA LEU A 185 8.81 -14.39 4.66
C LEU A 185 8.67 -15.25 3.42
N PHE A 186 9.03 -16.54 3.48
CA PHE A 186 8.88 -17.47 2.38
C PHE A 186 7.41 -17.71 2.01
N PHE A 187 6.54 -17.96 3.00
CA PHE A 187 5.11 -18.15 2.74
C PHE A 187 4.42 -16.86 2.28
N ILE A 188 4.82 -15.71 2.83
CA ILE A 188 4.37 -14.41 2.33
C ILE A 188 4.80 -14.21 0.88
N ALA A 189 6.05 -14.52 0.53
CA ALA A 189 6.54 -14.40 -0.85
C ALA A 189 5.78 -15.29 -1.84
N ILE A 190 5.41 -16.50 -1.46
CA ILE A 190 4.53 -17.38 -2.26
C ILE A 190 3.18 -16.67 -2.50
N GLY A 191 2.58 -16.10 -1.46
CA GLY A 191 1.32 -15.38 -1.56
C GLY A 191 1.41 -14.16 -2.49
N VAL A 192 2.48 -13.38 -2.37
CA VAL A 192 2.77 -12.24 -3.25
C VAL A 192 2.88 -12.72 -4.70
N PHE A 193 3.64 -13.77 -4.97
CA PHE A 193 3.83 -14.28 -6.32
C PHE A 193 2.51 -14.77 -6.95
N ILE A 194 1.73 -15.56 -6.24
CA ILE A 194 0.41 -16.02 -6.68
C ILE A 194 -0.52 -14.82 -6.91
N GLY A 195 -0.52 -13.87 -5.98
CA GLY A 195 -1.31 -12.64 -6.07
C GLY A 195 -0.97 -11.85 -7.32
N PHE A 196 0.32 -11.63 -7.61
CA PHE A 196 0.74 -10.93 -8.83
C PHE A 196 0.25 -11.62 -10.11
N LEU A 197 0.35 -12.94 -10.19
CA LEU A 197 -0.07 -13.69 -11.38
C LEU A 197 -1.59 -13.59 -11.62
N ILE A 198 -2.38 -13.66 -10.57
CA ILE A 198 -3.84 -13.67 -10.68
C ILE A 198 -4.37 -12.25 -10.82
N LEU A 199 -3.96 -11.36 -9.92
CA LEU A 199 -4.55 -10.02 -9.80
C LEU A 199 -4.13 -9.08 -10.91
N SER A 200 -2.91 -9.22 -11.46
CA SER A 200 -2.48 -8.39 -12.60
C SER A 200 -3.45 -8.47 -13.77
N LYS A 201 -3.95 -9.68 -14.07
CA LYS A 201 -4.93 -9.89 -15.15
C LYS A 201 -6.29 -9.29 -14.81
N ILE A 202 -6.76 -9.48 -13.56
CA ILE A 202 -8.06 -8.97 -13.10
C ILE A 202 -8.03 -7.43 -13.08
N ILE A 203 -7.01 -6.83 -12.51
CA ILE A 203 -6.90 -5.36 -12.40
C ILE A 203 -6.71 -4.73 -13.77
N SER A 204 -5.90 -5.32 -14.64
CA SER A 204 -5.77 -4.86 -16.03
C SER A 204 -7.12 -4.87 -16.75
N TYR A 205 -7.91 -5.92 -16.60
CA TYR A 205 -9.25 -5.99 -17.17
C TYR A 205 -10.18 -4.89 -16.61
N LEU A 206 -10.19 -4.70 -15.27
CA LEU A 206 -11.02 -3.70 -14.61
C LEU A 206 -10.62 -2.26 -15.01
N LEU A 207 -9.33 -1.96 -15.07
CA LEU A 207 -8.83 -0.65 -15.49
C LEU A 207 -9.10 -0.37 -16.97
N ASN A 208 -9.02 -1.38 -17.83
CA ASN A 208 -9.30 -1.18 -19.25
C ASN A 208 -10.80 -1.01 -19.55
N ARG A 209 -11.68 -1.70 -18.84
CA ARG A 209 -13.12 -1.73 -19.15
C ARG A 209 -13.96 -0.85 -18.24
N TYR A 210 -13.58 -0.68 -16.97
CA TYR A 210 -14.34 0.01 -15.94
C TYR A 210 -13.49 1.02 -15.15
N TYR A 211 -12.66 1.80 -15.86
CA TYR A 211 -11.65 2.67 -15.28
C TYR A 211 -12.16 3.54 -14.12
N SER A 212 -13.16 4.40 -14.39
CA SER A 212 -13.70 5.31 -13.39
C SER A 212 -14.38 4.57 -12.23
N TYR A 213 -15.13 3.51 -12.49
CA TYR A 213 -15.73 2.69 -11.43
C TYR A 213 -14.66 2.10 -10.49
N THR A 214 -13.55 1.60 -11.05
CA THR A 214 -12.44 1.03 -10.29
C THR A 214 -11.78 2.09 -9.41
N PHE A 215 -11.50 3.29 -9.95
CA PHE A 215 -10.91 4.36 -9.13
C PHE A 215 -11.85 4.87 -8.04
N TYR A 216 -13.16 4.99 -8.29
CA TYR A 216 -14.12 5.35 -7.24
C TYR A 216 -14.20 4.28 -6.14
N ALA A 217 -14.09 2.99 -6.50
CA ALA A 217 -13.98 1.92 -5.50
C ALA A 217 -12.68 2.04 -4.68
N ILE A 218 -11.54 2.32 -5.31
CA ILE A 218 -10.26 2.55 -4.62
C ILE A 218 -10.39 3.73 -3.65
N ILE A 219 -10.96 4.86 -4.08
CA ILE A 219 -11.15 6.04 -3.22
C ILE A 219 -12.00 5.70 -2.00
N GLY A 220 -13.13 5.02 -2.19
CA GLY A 220 -14.00 4.62 -1.08
C GLY A 220 -13.27 3.74 -0.07
N PHE A 221 -12.49 2.77 -0.55
CA PHE A 221 -11.69 1.91 0.30
C PHE A 221 -10.61 2.71 1.06
N VAL A 222 -9.84 3.57 0.38
CA VAL A 222 -8.80 4.41 0.99
C VAL A 222 -9.37 5.30 2.09
N ILE A 223 -10.52 5.94 1.87
CA ILE A 223 -11.17 6.77 2.91
C ILE A 223 -11.55 5.93 4.13
N SER A 224 -12.04 4.71 3.93
CA SER A 224 -12.43 3.82 5.03
C SER A 224 -11.26 3.33 5.88
N THR A 225 -10.04 3.38 5.35
CA THR A 225 -8.84 2.91 6.07
C THR A 225 -8.20 3.99 6.97
N ILE A 226 -8.55 5.26 6.80
CA ILE A 226 -7.99 6.35 7.61
C ILE A 226 -8.19 6.12 9.12
N PRO A 227 -9.38 5.74 9.61
CA PRO A 227 -9.57 5.42 11.02
C PRO A 227 -8.73 4.24 11.53
N ALA A 228 -8.34 3.32 10.63
CA ALA A 228 -7.50 2.17 11.01
C ALA A 228 -6.10 2.56 11.48
N LEU A 229 -5.61 3.70 11.04
CA LEU A 229 -4.29 4.22 11.41
C LEU A 229 -4.31 4.94 12.76
N LEU A 230 -5.46 5.42 13.21
CA LEU A 230 -5.63 6.08 14.52
C LEU A 230 -5.91 5.00 15.59
N THR A 231 -4.88 4.26 15.97
CA THR A 231 -4.99 3.17 16.96
C THR A 231 -4.92 3.68 18.39
N GLU A 232 -4.27 4.83 18.60
CA GLU A 232 -4.09 5.46 19.90
C GLU A 232 -5.15 6.53 20.18
N PRO A 233 -5.56 6.71 21.46
CA PRO A 233 -6.45 7.80 21.82
C PRO A 233 -5.79 9.16 21.56
N LEU A 234 -6.54 10.08 20.97
CA LEU A 234 -6.08 11.46 20.69
C LEU A 234 -5.98 12.25 22.00
N ILE A 235 -4.87 12.08 22.72
CA ILE A 235 -4.60 12.80 23.95
C ILE A 235 -3.90 14.12 23.60
N LEU A 236 -4.38 15.23 24.18
CA LEU A 236 -3.77 16.56 24.01
C LEU A 236 -2.41 16.60 24.73
N ASN A 237 -1.36 16.24 24.01
CA ASN A 237 0.03 16.27 24.47
C ASN A 237 0.93 16.88 23.38
N SER A 238 2.21 17.07 23.70
CA SER A 238 3.21 17.60 22.74
C SER A 238 3.36 16.72 21.51
N GLU A 239 3.20 15.42 21.66
CA GLU A 239 3.28 14.44 20.58
C GLU A 239 2.18 14.65 19.55
N LEU A 240 0.94 14.92 19.98
CA LEU A 240 -0.19 15.25 19.09
C LEU A 240 0.11 16.50 18.25
N PHE A 241 0.61 17.58 18.87
CA PHE A 241 0.92 18.82 18.13
C PHE A 241 2.02 18.62 17.11
N ILE A 242 3.09 17.91 17.47
CA ILE A 242 4.16 17.55 16.53
C ILE A 242 3.61 16.68 15.39
N GLY A 243 2.80 15.67 15.71
CA GLY A 243 2.15 14.80 14.74
C GLY A 243 1.29 15.57 13.75
N ILE A 244 0.48 16.53 14.20
CA ILE A 244 -0.36 17.37 13.33
C ILE A 244 0.50 18.23 12.39
N ILE A 245 1.54 18.89 12.90
CA ILE A 245 2.42 19.71 12.05
C ILE A 245 3.10 18.84 10.98
N LEU A 246 3.66 17.72 11.37
CA LEU A 246 4.32 16.78 10.45
C LEU A 246 3.34 16.14 9.47
N SER A 247 2.10 15.89 9.87
CA SER A 247 1.01 15.39 9.01
C SER A 247 0.65 16.39 7.91
N ILE A 248 0.59 17.69 8.22
CA ILE A 248 0.37 18.75 7.23
C ILE A 248 1.52 18.77 6.22
N ILE A 249 2.76 18.66 6.69
CA ILE A 249 3.94 18.59 5.83
C ILE A 249 3.88 17.32 4.94
N ALA A 250 3.56 16.16 5.51
CA ALA A 250 3.42 14.90 4.80
C ALA A 250 2.32 14.98 3.72
N CYS A 251 1.17 15.56 4.04
CA CYS A 251 0.09 15.81 3.09
C CYS A 251 0.55 16.72 1.94
N PHE A 252 1.22 17.82 2.26
CA PHE A 252 1.73 18.76 1.25
C PHE A 252 2.77 18.11 0.32
N ILE A 253 3.72 17.36 0.89
CA ILE A 253 4.72 16.60 0.14
C ILE A 253 4.01 15.63 -0.83
N THR A 254 3.03 14.86 -0.34
CA THR A 254 2.32 13.88 -1.18
C THR A 254 1.55 14.56 -2.32
N VAL A 255 0.89 15.68 -2.04
CA VAL A 255 0.18 16.46 -3.07
C VAL A 255 1.15 17.01 -4.12
N LEU A 256 2.33 17.51 -3.71
CA LEU A 256 3.36 17.98 -4.64
C LEU A 256 3.90 16.85 -5.53
N PHE A 257 4.21 15.71 -4.93
CA PHE A 257 4.64 14.54 -5.69
C PHE A 257 3.56 14.08 -6.69
N SER A 258 2.30 14.13 -6.30
CA SER A 258 1.19 13.72 -7.16
C SER A 258 0.94 14.67 -8.34
N LYS A 259 1.29 15.95 -8.23
CA LYS A 259 1.18 16.94 -9.33
C LYS A 259 2.22 16.74 -10.44
N ASN A 260 3.36 16.14 -10.12
CA ASN A 260 4.44 15.88 -11.08
C ASN A 260 4.25 14.58 -11.88
N CYS A 261 3.07 13.94 -11.76
CA CYS A 261 2.69 12.72 -12.49
C CYS A 261 1.95 12.99 -13.82
N ASP A 262 1.90 14.23 -14.26
CA ASP A 262 1.20 14.66 -15.49
C ASP A 262 2.12 14.79 -16.70
#